data_05ebd2b120db92ace86fdd558bab1a40
#
_entry.id   05ebd2b120db92ace86fdd558bab1a40
#
_cell.length_a   1.000
_cell.length_b   1.000
_cell.length_c   1.000
_cell.angle_alpha   90.00
_cell.angle_beta   90.00
_cell.angle_gamma   90.00
#
_symmetry.space_group_name_H-M   'P 1'
#
loop_
_entity.id
_entity.type
_entity.pdbx_description
1 polymer ?
#
loop_
_entity_poly.entity_id
_entity_poly.type
_entity_poly.pdbx_seq_one_letter_code
_entity_poly.pdbx_strand_id
1 'polypeptide(L)'
;MVCLSADVGIGRIRENPFRKGSKVLVSKVPNANGQDLKGNILKAVDLLGGFSKVVEKGDEILLKPNFNTGDAPPGSSDPDFVKAVIELLYEYGASKVVLGESSMFSLSTRKVLEDTGMLQKAEEAGAEVVPFNEGKWVKVSTGGEYLSKVSLPERALAAKKLVCVCCMKTHSWAKFTLSLKLAVGFMKPSERMLLHARSLEEKIADLNLVVHPDLIIMDGRKCFISGGPACGELRKPNVILASGDRIAMDVEAIKIIENFQSASLSADPWSYTQIRRAVELEIGVENGEEYEVVNG
;
A
#
# COMPACT_ATOMS: atom_id res chain seq x y z
N MET A 1 8.33 27.36 13.45
CA MET A 1 7.67 26.76 12.27
C MET A 1 8.80 26.38 11.32
N VAL A 2 9.31 25.14 11.41
CA VAL A 2 10.41 24.68 10.56
C VAL A 2 9.81 24.39 9.19
N CYS A 3 10.15 25.21 8.22
CA CYS A 3 9.89 24.94 6.80
C CYS A 3 10.89 23.85 6.39
N LEU A 4 10.50 22.59 6.51
CA LEU A 4 11.28 21.47 5.97
C LEU A 4 11.20 21.53 4.45
N SER A 5 12.35 21.38 3.79
CA SER A 5 12.52 21.40 2.33
C SER A 5 11.74 20.28 1.64
N ALA A 6 11.63 20.32 0.31
CA ALA A 6 10.90 19.37 -0.55
C ALA A 6 11.29 17.88 -0.41
N ASP A 7 12.31 17.57 0.40
CA ASP A 7 12.84 16.21 0.62
C ASP A 7 12.26 15.50 1.84
N VAL A 8 11.19 15.99 2.47
CA VAL A 8 10.61 15.41 3.67
C VAL A 8 9.40 14.57 3.32
N GLY A 9 9.57 13.26 3.35
CA GLY A 9 8.51 12.26 3.12
C GLY A 9 8.72 11.01 3.95
N ILE A 10 7.79 10.09 3.86
CA ILE A 10 7.88 8.75 4.43
C ILE A 10 8.57 7.84 3.42
N GLY A 11 9.62 7.16 3.85
CA GLY A 11 10.55 6.48 2.95
C GLY A 11 11.49 7.48 2.25
N ARG A 12 12.27 6.99 1.31
CA ARG A 12 13.19 7.81 0.51
C ARG A 12 12.87 7.68 -0.97
N ILE A 13 12.96 8.78 -1.70
CA ILE A 13 12.95 8.73 -3.16
C ILE A 13 14.18 7.94 -3.60
N ARG A 14 13.96 6.85 -4.32
CA ARG A 14 15.01 5.98 -4.87
C ARG A 14 14.60 5.51 -6.24
N GLU A 15 15.59 5.16 -7.03
CA GLU A 15 15.33 4.40 -8.24
C GLU A 15 14.69 3.05 -7.87
N ASN A 16 13.65 2.67 -8.59
CA ASN A 16 12.98 1.38 -8.38
C ASN A 16 13.96 0.23 -8.72
N PRO A 17 14.34 -0.62 -7.73
CA PRO A 17 15.34 -1.67 -7.95
C PRO A 17 14.78 -2.88 -8.71
N PHE A 18 13.47 -2.97 -8.87
CA PHE A 18 12.76 -4.08 -9.49
C PHE A 18 12.55 -3.81 -10.98
N ARG A 19 13.66 -3.90 -11.73
CA ARG A 19 13.69 -3.66 -13.18
C ARG A 19 14.38 -4.78 -13.93
N LYS A 20 13.94 -4.97 -15.20
CA LYS A 20 14.60 -5.79 -16.20
C LYS A 20 14.82 -4.91 -17.44
N GLY A 21 16.05 -4.45 -17.65
CA GLY A 21 16.35 -3.40 -18.60
C GLY A 21 15.66 -2.09 -18.21
N SER A 22 14.95 -1.47 -19.13
CA SER A 22 14.19 -0.25 -18.90
C SER A 22 12.83 -0.49 -18.22
N LYS A 23 12.33 -1.73 -18.18
CA LYS A 23 10.98 -2.04 -17.70
C LYS A 23 10.95 -2.33 -16.20
N VAL A 24 9.98 -1.73 -15.52
CA VAL A 24 9.61 -2.08 -14.15
C VAL A 24 8.94 -3.43 -14.12
N LEU A 25 9.13 -4.21 -13.06
CA LEU A 25 8.51 -5.52 -12.90
C LEU A 25 7.29 -5.44 -11.98
N VAL A 26 6.23 -6.14 -12.39
CA VAL A 26 5.10 -6.53 -11.54
C VAL A 26 5.04 -8.04 -11.52
N SER A 27 5.15 -8.66 -10.36
CA SER A 27 4.99 -10.11 -10.24
C SER A 27 3.54 -10.47 -9.98
N LYS A 28 3.13 -11.66 -10.47
CA LYS A 28 1.80 -12.22 -10.29
C LYS A 28 1.90 -13.70 -9.99
N VAL A 29 1.60 -14.08 -8.74
CA VAL A 29 1.69 -15.47 -8.26
C VAL A 29 0.33 -15.96 -7.84
N PRO A 30 -0.18 -17.09 -8.39
CA PRO A 30 -1.41 -17.71 -7.92
C PRO A 30 -1.29 -18.13 -6.44
N ASN A 31 -2.34 -17.90 -5.67
CA ASN A 31 -2.45 -18.36 -4.28
C ASN A 31 -3.90 -18.70 -3.92
N ALA A 32 -4.32 -19.91 -4.24
CA ALA A 32 -5.62 -20.43 -3.83
C ALA A 32 -5.62 -20.90 -2.36
N ASN A 33 -6.80 -21.14 -1.80
CA ASN A 33 -6.92 -21.65 -0.43
C ASN A 33 -6.14 -22.95 -0.23
N GLY A 34 -5.45 -23.06 0.91
CA GLY A 34 -4.66 -24.25 1.28
C GLY A 34 -3.25 -24.29 0.68
N GLN A 35 -2.85 -23.31 -0.11
CA GLN A 35 -1.48 -23.18 -0.59
C GLN A 35 -0.60 -22.51 0.48
N ASP A 36 0.72 -22.73 0.37
CA ASP A 36 1.73 -22.07 1.20
C ASP A 36 1.72 -20.55 0.98
N LEU A 37 1.12 -19.85 1.92
CA LEU A 37 0.98 -18.38 1.85
C LEU A 37 2.36 -17.68 1.87
N LYS A 38 3.21 -18.05 2.84
CA LYS A 38 4.52 -17.42 3.01
C LYS A 38 5.44 -17.70 1.84
N GLY A 39 5.48 -18.96 1.37
CA GLY A 39 6.25 -19.34 0.19
C GLY A 39 5.79 -18.64 -1.09
N ASN A 40 4.47 -18.39 -1.25
CA ASN A 40 3.96 -17.68 -2.42
C ASN A 40 4.19 -16.17 -2.33
N ILE A 41 4.19 -15.56 -1.13
CA ILE A 41 4.64 -14.17 -0.95
C ILE A 41 6.13 -14.06 -1.29
N LEU A 42 6.95 -14.96 -0.77
CA LEU A 42 8.38 -15.02 -1.09
C LEU A 42 8.59 -15.14 -2.61
N LYS A 43 7.92 -16.10 -3.24
CA LYS A 43 7.97 -16.28 -4.70
C LYS A 43 7.60 -15.02 -5.47
N ALA A 44 6.58 -14.28 -5.01
CA ALA A 44 6.19 -13.03 -5.66
C ALA A 44 7.31 -11.98 -5.63
N VAL A 45 8.03 -11.87 -4.51
CA VAL A 45 9.15 -10.93 -4.40
C VAL A 45 10.40 -11.46 -5.11
N ASP A 46 10.64 -12.76 -5.10
CA ASP A 46 11.79 -13.39 -5.79
C ASP A 46 11.72 -13.22 -7.32
N LEU A 47 10.52 -13.24 -7.90
CA LEU A 47 10.32 -12.94 -9.33
C LEU A 47 10.73 -11.49 -9.71
N LEU A 48 10.80 -10.59 -8.74
CA LEU A 48 11.30 -9.23 -8.92
C LEU A 48 12.82 -9.13 -8.73
N GLY A 49 13.46 -10.16 -8.18
CA GLY A 49 14.88 -10.21 -7.83
C GLY A 49 15.15 -10.30 -6.33
N GLY A 50 14.10 -10.50 -5.51
CA GLY A 50 14.17 -10.85 -4.09
C GLY A 50 14.19 -9.66 -3.12
N PHE A 51 13.90 -9.96 -1.85
CA PHE A 51 13.89 -8.98 -0.76
C PHE A 51 15.24 -8.25 -0.58
N SER A 52 16.37 -8.90 -0.91
CA SER A 52 17.70 -8.30 -0.81
C SER A 52 17.91 -7.05 -1.68
N LYS A 53 17.00 -6.78 -2.63
CA LYS A 53 16.99 -5.53 -3.40
C LYS A 53 16.58 -4.33 -2.55
N VAL A 54 15.81 -4.54 -1.48
CA VAL A 54 15.23 -3.46 -0.65
C VAL A 54 15.52 -3.60 0.83
N VAL A 55 15.86 -4.81 1.31
CA VAL A 55 16.18 -5.09 2.71
C VAL A 55 17.66 -5.38 2.84
N GLU A 56 18.35 -4.61 3.68
CA GLU A 56 19.74 -4.82 4.06
C GLU A 56 19.84 -5.28 5.52
N LYS A 57 20.93 -5.99 5.84
CA LYS A 57 21.16 -6.43 7.22
C LYS A 57 21.24 -5.24 8.17
N GLY A 58 20.39 -5.24 9.18
CA GLY A 58 20.33 -4.18 10.19
C GLY A 58 19.31 -3.08 9.92
N ASP A 59 18.57 -3.14 8.80
CA ASP A 59 17.53 -2.16 8.49
C ASP A 59 16.40 -2.15 9.52
N GLU A 60 15.89 -0.96 9.82
CA GLU A 60 14.57 -0.76 10.42
C GLU A 60 13.56 -0.52 9.30
N ILE A 61 12.54 -1.35 9.21
CA ILE A 61 11.51 -1.31 8.16
C ILE A 61 10.19 -0.80 8.74
N LEU A 62 9.64 0.24 8.16
CA LEU A 62 8.24 0.61 8.39
C LEU A 62 7.34 -0.25 7.50
N LEU A 63 6.45 -1.02 8.10
CA LEU A 63 5.44 -1.82 7.41
C LEU A 63 4.08 -1.14 7.53
N LYS A 64 3.45 -0.86 6.39
CA LYS A 64 2.13 -0.22 6.34
C LYS A 64 1.08 -1.18 5.76
N PRO A 65 0.27 -1.84 6.59
CA PRO A 65 -0.93 -2.57 6.14
C PRO A 65 -2.13 -1.65 5.92
N ASN A 66 -3.30 -2.22 5.70
CA ASN A 66 -4.59 -1.52 5.58
C ASN A 66 -5.54 -1.93 6.71
N PHE A 67 -5.61 -1.15 7.79
CA PHE A 67 -6.57 -1.29 8.89
C PHE A 67 -7.28 0.03 9.17
N ASN A 68 -7.84 0.65 8.11
CA ASN A 68 -8.70 1.84 8.27
C ASN A 68 -9.92 1.54 9.15
N THR A 69 -10.39 0.30 9.11
CA THR A 69 -11.48 -0.28 9.91
C THR A 69 -11.09 -1.71 10.30
N GLY A 70 -11.93 -2.40 11.08
CA GLY A 70 -11.75 -3.80 11.45
C GLY A 70 -12.53 -4.80 10.57
N ASP A 71 -12.90 -4.41 9.35
CA ASP A 71 -13.68 -5.27 8.46
C ASP A 71 -12.87 -6.50 8.00
N ALA A 72 -13.57 -7.59 7.69
CA ALA A 72 -12.93 -8.80 7.18
C ALA A 72 -12.22 -8.55 5.82
N PRO A 73 -11.13 -9.28 5.50
CA PRO A 73 -10.44 -9.14 4.22
C PRO A 73 -11.37 -9.37 3.01
N PRO A 74 -11.32 -8.52 1.99
CA PRO A 74 -10.37 -7.45 1.70
C PRO A 74 -10.75 -6.05 2.23
N GLY A 75 -11.77 -5.93 3.09
CA GLY A 75 -12.13 -4.68 3.76
C GLY A 75 -10.96 -4.12 4.58
N SER A 76 -10.22 -4.99 5.27
CA SER A 76 -8.91 -4.71 5.87
C SER A 76 -7.90 -5.78 5.44
N SER A 77 -6.61 -5.57 5.76
CA SER A 77 -5.57 -6.57 5.51
C SER A 77 -5.85 -7.86 6.29
N ASP A 78 -5.47 -8.99 5.70
CA ASP A 78 -5.48 -10.28 6.39
C ASP A 78 -4.30 -10.34 7.38
N PRO A 79 -4.54 -10.53 8.70
CA PRO A 79 -3.47 -10.59 9.69
C PRO A 79 -2.44 -11.70 9.45
N ASP A 80 -2.83 -12.85 8.87
CA ASP A 80 -1.89 -13.91 8.53
C ASP A 80 -0.99 -13.53 7.36
N PHE A 81 -1.54 -12.80 6.38
CA PHE A 81 -0.75 -12.26 5.29
C PHE A 81 0.30 -11.26 5.78
N VAL A 82 -0.11 -10.33 6.64
CA VAL A 82 0.80 -9.32 7.22
C VAL A 82 1.87 -9.98 8.10
N LYS A 83 1.50 -10.96 8.93
CA LYS A 83 2.44 -11.75 9.74
C LYS A 83 3.51 -12.42 8.87
N ALA A 84 3.11 -13.08 7.79
CA ALA A 84 4.04 -13.72 6.86
C ALA A 84 5.03 -12.72 6.23
N VAL A 85 4.57 -11.50 5.90
CA VAL A 85 5.47 -10.44 5.40
C VAL A 85 6.45 -10.00 6.50
N ILE A 86 6.01 -9.82 7.75
CA ILE A 86 6.89 -9.47 8.88
C ILE A 86 7.99 -10.51 9.05
N GLU A 87 7.63 -11.79 9.06
CA GLU A 87 8.59 -12.89 9.20
C GLU A 87 9.63 -12.88 8.07
N LEU A 88 9.20 -12.71 6.82
CA LEU A 88 10.10 -12.62 5.66
C LEU A 88 11.05 -11.43 5.78
N LEU A 89 10.59 -10.25 6.22
CA LEU A 89 11.46 -9.09 6.42
C LEU A 89 12.58 -9.39 7.43
N TYR A 90 12.29 -10.09 8.53
CA TYR A 90 13.31 -10.51 9.50
C TYR A 90 14.25 -11.58 8.92
N GLU A 91 13.75 -12.56 8.17
CA GLU A 91 14.56 -13.59 7.52
C GLU A 91 15.56 -13.00 6.52
N TYR A 92 15.20 -11.88 5.88
CA TYR A 92 16.08 -11.18 4.95
C TYR A 92 16.95 -10.09 5.59
N GLY A 93 16.97 -10.01 6.94
CA GLY A 93 17.98 -9.25 7.68
C GLY A 93 17.51 -7.95 8.30
N ALA A 94 16.22 -7.62 8.28
CA ALA A 94 15.72 -6.49 9.06
C ALA A 94 16.06 -6.68 10.54
N SER A 95 16.61 -5.65 11.19
CA SER A 95 16.84 -5.66 12.63
C SER A 95 15.60 -5.31 13.42
N LYS A 96 14.66 -4.62 12.77
CA LYS A 96 13.41 -4.17 13.35
C LYS A 96 12.34 -3.97 12.30
N VAL A 97 11.15 -4.46 12.56
CA VAL A 97 9.95 -4.17 11.78
C VAL A 97 8.98 -3.37 12.64
N VAL A 98 8.54 -2.22 12.14
CA VAL A 98 7.56 -1.35 12.79
C VAL A 98 6.27 -1.38 11.98
N LEU A 99 5.23 -2.02 12.52
CA LEU A 99 3.90 -1.98 11.94
C LEU A 99 3.23 -0.65 12.32
N GLY A 100 3.12 0.25 11.36
CA GLY A 100 2.51 1.55 11.56
C GLY A 100 1.12 1.66 10.92
N GLU A 101 0.12 2.13 11.69
CA GLU A 101 -1.25 2.27 11.18
C GLU A 101 -1.98 3.45 11.81
N SER A 102 -3.00 3.94 11.10
CA SER A 102 -3.97 4.92 11.60
C SER A 102 -5.35 4.63 10.99
N SER A 103 -6.27 4.17 11.83
CA SER A 103 -7.65 3.89 11.46
C SER A 103 -8.47 5.17 11.23
N MET A 104 -9.71 5.03 10.77
CA MET A 104 -10.60 6.16 10.53
C MET A 104 -10.84 6.96 11.82
N PHE A 105 -11.25 8.22 11.66
CA PHE A 105 -11.38 9.22 12.73
C PHE A 105 -12.17 8.75 13.96
N SER A 106 -13.24 7.99 13.77
CA SER A 106 -14.12 7.55 14.86
C SER A 106 -13.67 6.29 15.59
N LEU A 107 -12.53 5.68 15.18
CA LEU A 107 -12.06 4.41 15.72
C LEU A 107 -10.71 4.58 16.44
N SER A 108 -10.51 3.82 17.52
CA SER A 108 -9.19 3.62 18.11
C SER A 108 -8.41 2.64 17.23
N THR A 109 -7.26 3.06 16.71
CA THR A 109 -6.40 2.20 15.90
C THR A 109 -5.95 0.97 16.67
N ARG A 110 -5.56 1.13 17.95
CA ARG A 110 -5.16 0.02 18.82
C ARG A 110 -6.27 -1.00 18.93
N LYS A 111 -7.51 -0.53 19.19
CA LYS A 111 -8.68 -1.42 19.30
C LYS A 111 -8.97 -2.15 17.98
N VAL A 112 -8.85 -1.49 16.84
CA VAL A 112 -8.99 -2.14 15.52
C VAL A 112 -7.96 -3.24 15.33
N LEU A 113 -6.71 -2.99 15.69
CA LEU A 113 -5.64 -3.99 15.58
C LEU A 113 -5.82 -5.15 16.57
N GLU A 114 -6.35 -4.89 17.77
CA GLU A 114 -6.72 -5.93 18.75
C GLU A 114 -7.87 -6.79 18.23
N ASP A 115 -8.99 -6.15 17.85
CA ASP A 115 -10.23 -6.85 17.43
C ASP A 115 -10.03 -7.69 16.16
N THR A 116 -9.11 -7.30 15.29
CA THR A 116 -8.75 -8.07 14.08
C THR A 116 -7.73 -9.17 14.37
N GLY A 117 -7.13 -9.21 15.56
CA GLY A 117 -6.02 -10.10 15.90
C GLY A 117 -4.67 -9.68 15.29
N MET A 118 -4.62 -8.54 14.61
CA MET A 118 -3.37 -8.07 13.99
C MET A 118 -2.32 -7.70 15.04
N LEU A 119 -2.73 -7.07 16.15
CA LEU A 119 -1.80 -6.71 17.23
C LEU A 119 -1.05 -7.94 17.72
N GLN A 120 -1.78 -8.99 18.12
CA GLN A 120 -1.19 -10.25 18.59
C GLN A 120 -0.25 -10.87 17.57
N LYS A 121 -0.69 -10.99 16.29
CA LYS A 121 0.11 -11.61 15.23
C LYS A 121 1.38 -10.82 14.90
N ALA A 122 1.33 -9.49 14.95
CA ALA A 122 2.49 -8.65 14.75
C ALA A 122 3.52 -8.82 15.87
N GLU A 123 3.06 -8.83 17.13
CA GLU A 123 3.91 -9.05 18.31
C GLU A 123 4.51 -10.46 18.32
N GLU A 124 3.75 -11.50 17.99
CA GLU A 124 4.23 -12.87 17.81
C GLU A 124 5.34 -12.97 16.76
N ALA A 125 5.25 -12.19 15.68
CA ALA A 125 6.27 -12.11 14.65
C ALA A 125 7.44 -11.17 15.00
N GLY A 126 7.43 -10.55 16.18
CA GLY A 126 8.49 -9.67 16.68
C GLY A 126 8.40 -8.21 16.23
N ALA A 127 7.32 -7.78 15.60
CA ALA A 127 7.18 -6.39 15.17
C ALA A 127 6.77 -5.45 16.31
N GLU A 128 7.32 -4.23 16.31
CA GLU A 128 6.80 -3.12 17.11
C GLU A 128 5.51 -2.59 16.47
N VAL A 129 4.41 -2.52 17.22
CA VAL A 129 3.14 -1.98 16.72
C VAL A 129 2.98 -0.52 17.17
N VAL A 130 2.83 0.38 16.20
CA VAL A 130 2.75 1.83 16.42
C VAL A 130 1.45 2.39 15.84
N PRO A 131 0.40 2.54 16.65
CA PRO A 131 -0.77 3.33 16.25
C PRO A 131 -0.38 4.80 16.09
N PHE A 132 -0.41 5.32 14.87
CA PHE A 132 0.05 6.68 14.58
C PHE A 132 -0.74 7.78 15.30
N ASN A 133 -2.02 7.51 15.61
CA ASN A 133 -2.87 8.45 16.34
C ASN A 133 -2.52 8.60 17.82
N GLU A 134 -1.65 7.75 18.35
CA GLU A 134 -1.09 7.85 19.71
C GLU A 134 0.20 8.69 19.75
N GLY A 135 0.76 9.03 18.57
CA GLY A 135 2.00 9.77 18.42
C GLY A 135 1.81 11.22 17.96
N LYS A 136 2.93 11.85 17.62
CA LYS A 136 2.95 13.24 17.11
C LYS A 136 2.74 13.28 15.61
N TRP A 137 2.16 14.38 15.15
CA TRP A 137 1.92 14.70 13.75
C TRP A 137 2.73 15.91 13.32
N VAL A 138 3.40 15.80 12.19
CA VAL A 138 4.22 16.85 11.59
C VAL A 138 3.56 17.31 10.29
N LYS A 139 3.34 18.61 10.16
CA LYS A 139 2.77 19.18 8.94
C LYS A 139 3.86 19.39 7.91
N VAL A 140 3.71 18.75 6.74
CA VAL A 140 4.65 18.82 5.62
C VAL A 140 3.98 19.42 4.38
N SER A 141 4.77 20.01 3.49
CA SER A 141 4.32 20.39 2.14
C SER A 141 4.42 19.16 1.24
N THR A 142 3.39 18.92 0.44
CA THR A 142 3.45 17.84 -0.57
C THR A 142 4.04 18.31 -1.89
N GLY A 143 3.97 19.62 -2.17
CA GLY A 143 4.26 20.17 -3.49
C GLY A 143 3.13 19.98 -4.50
N GLY A 144 2.06 19.27 -4.12
CA GLY A 144 0.92 19.00 -5.01
C GLY A 144 -0.03 20.19 -5.16
N GLU A 145 -0.72 20.21 -6.28
CA GLU A 145 -1.70 21.24 -6.65
C GLU A 145 -3.02 21.12 -5.84
N TYR A 146 -3.52 19.90 -5.70
CA TYR A 146 -4.81 19.61 -5.04
C TYR A 146 -4.65 19.37 -3.54
N LEU A 147 -3.48 18.93 -3.09
CA LEU A 147 -3.15 18.72 -1.68
C LEU A 147 -1.79 19.34 -1.37
N SER A 148 -1.73 20.63 -1.08
CA SER A 148 -0.48 21.35 -0.85
C SER A 148 0.21 21.03 0.48
N LYS A 149 -0.53 20.61 1.50
CA LYS A 149 -0.02 20.31 2.85
C LYS A 149 -0.78 19.16 3.48
N VAL A 150 -0.07 18.35 4.29
CA VAL A 150 -0.62 17.21 5.02
C VAL A 150 0.10 17.03 6.36
N SER A 151 -0.60 16.54 7.38
CA SER A 151 0.03 16.11 8.63
C SER A 151 0.31 14.62 8.57
N LEU A 152 1.61 14.25 8.67
CA LEU A 152 2.11 12.88 8.67
C LEU A 152 2.64 12.50 10.06
N PRO A 153 2.64 11.21 10.43
CA PRO A 153 3.15 10.76 11.72
C PRO A 153 4.66 11.01 11.82
N GLU A 154 5.12 11.63 12.90
CA GLU A 154 6.56 11.84 13.16
C GLU A 154 7.34 10.52 13.09
N ARG A 155 6.77 9.43 13.64
CA ARG A 155 7.38 8.10 13.63
C ARG A 155 7.53 7.53 12.21
N ALA A 156 6.58 7.82 11.32
CA ALA A 156 6.67 7.39 9.92
C ALA A 156 7.67 8.22 9.13
N LEU A 157 7.76 9.52 9.37
CA LEU A 157 8.75 10.41 8.74
C LEU A 157 10.21 10.02 9.08
N ALA A 158 10.43 9.36 10.20
CA ALA A 158 11.75 8.85 10.56
C ALA A 158 12.16 7.59 9.78
N ALA A 159 11.21 6.92 9.09
CA ALA A 159 11.47 5.69 8.36
C ALA A 159 12.33 5.93 7.12
N LYS A 160 13.34 5.08 6.95
CA LYS A 160 14.21 5.07 5.77
C LYS A 160 13.78 4.05 4.73
N LYS A 161 13.09 3.00 5.16
CA LYS A 161 12.59 1.90 4.34
C LYS A 161 11.10 1.73 4.62
N LEU A 162 10.32 1.64 3.56
CA LEU A 162 8.86 1.49 3.64
C LEU A 162 8.40 0.30 2.80
N VAL A 163 7.75 -0.65 3.44
CA VAL A 163 7.04 -1.75 2.78
C VAL A 163 5.54 -1.57 2.98
N CYS A 164 4.77 -1.65 1.89
CA CYS A 164 3.32 -1.51 1.90
C CYS A 164 2.64 -2.84 1.64
N VAL A 165 1.62 -3.18 2.44
CA VAL A 165 0.75 -4.34 2.22
C VAL A 165 -0.66 -3.86 1.89
N CYS A 166 -1.07 -4.02 0.64
CA CYS A 166 -2.32 -3.51 0.09
C CYS A 166 -3.40 -4.57 0.02
N CYS A 167 -4.67 -4.14 0.11
CA CYS A 167 -5.82 -4.94 -0.29
C CYS A 167 -6.20 -4.63 -1.74
N MET A 168 -6.82 -5.58 -2.43
CA MET A 168 -7.40 -5.41 -3.76
C MET A 168 -8.89 -5.13 -3.63
N LYS A 169 -9.34 -3.88 -3.85
CA LYS A 169 -10.75 -3.55 -3.70
C LYS A 169 -11.18 -2.28 -4.42
N THR A 170 -12.45 -2.26 -4.85
CA THR A 170 -13.15 -1.06 -5.29
C THR A 170 -13.43 -0.10 -4.11
N HIS A 171 -13.85 1.10 -4.44
CA HIS A 171 -14.22 2.13 -3.45
C HIS A 171 -15.31 3.05 -4.04
N SER A 172 -16.41 3.19 -3.34
CA SER A 172 -17.60 3.91 -3.81
C SER A 172 -17.32 5.37 -4.25
N TRP A 173 -16.37 6.07 -3.58
CA TRP A 173 -16.07 7.48 -3.86
C TRP A 173 -14.79 7.70 -4.66
N ALA A 174 -13.77 6.85 -4.49
CA ALA A 174 -12.46 6.99 -5.11
C ALA A 174 -12.22 5.91 -6.19
N LYS A 175 -13.26 5.26 -6.70
CA LYS A 175 -13.24 4.14 -7.65
C LYS A 175 -12.59 2.88 -7.07
N PHE A 176 -11.37 2.97 -6.55
CA PHE A 176 -10.64 1.83 -5.98
C PHE A 176 -9.80 2.24 -4.77
N THR A 177 -9.45 1.25 -3.95
CA THR A 177 -8.44 1.30 -2.90
C THR A 177 -7.43 0.22 -3.19
N LEU A 178 -6.27 0.66 -3.67
CA LEU A 178 -5.11 -0.15 -4.04
C LEU A 178 -3.86 0.49 -3.43
N SER A 179 -2.71 0.46 -4.10
CA SER A 179 -1.45 0.93 -3.52
C SER A 179 -1.37 2.46 -3.39
N LEU A 180 -1.80 3.22 -4.40
CA LEU A 180 -1.81 4.69 -4.33
C LEU A 180 -2.64 5.20 -3.14
N LYS A 181 -3.86 4.66 -2.98
CA LYS A 181 -4.76 5.10 -1.92
C LYS A 181 -4.35 4.61 -0.52
N LEU A 182 -3.48 3.60 -0.40
CA LEU A 182 -2.94 3.17 0.89
C LEU A 182 -2.21 4.31 1.62
N ALA A 183 -1.62 5.25 0.87
CA ALA A 183 -0.96 6.44 1.42
C ALA A 183 -1.88 7.27 2.33
N VAL A 184 -3.19 7.27 2.11
CA VAL A 184 -4.18 7.96 2.96
C VAL A 184 -4.10 7.49 4.42
N GLY A 185 -3.68 6.24 4.67
CA GLY A 185 -3.46 5.71 6.01
C GLY A 185 -2.34 6.43 6.81
N PHE A 186 -1.51 7.23 6.16
CA PHE A 186 -0.51 8.07 6.83
C PHE A 186 -1.02 9.47 7.18
N MET A 187 -2.16 9.90 6.65
CA MET A 187 -2.73 11.21 6.98
C MET A 187 -3.33 11.22 8.38
N LYS A 188 -3.24 12.39 9.04
CA LYS A 188 -3.96 12.62 10.29
C LYS A 188 -5.47 12.37 10.09
N PRO A 189 -6.12 11.54 10.91
CA PRO A 189 -7.53 11.15 10.70
C PRO A 189 -8.50 12.33 10.53
N SER A 190 -8.30 13.42 11.27
CA SER A 190 -9.12 14.62 11.15
C SER A 190 -9.00 15.35 9.79
N GLU A 191 -7.87 15.21 9.12
CA GLU A 191 -7.63 15.80 7.78
C GLU A 191 -8.23 14.94 6.65
N ARG A 192 -8.42 13.64 6.88
CA ARG A 192 -9.02 12.73 5.87
C ARG A 192 -10.44 13.11 5.50
N MET A 193 -11.20 13.72 6.41
CA MET A 193 -12.56 14.22 6.11
C MET A 193 -12.53 15.28 5.02
N LEU A 194 -11.52 16.16 5.03
CA LEU A 194 -11.36 17.22 4.02
C LEU A 194 -10.89 16.68 2.66
N LEU A 195 -10.31 15.47 2.63
CA LEU A 195 -9.94 14.82 1.40
C LEU A 195 -11.17 14.59 0.50
N HIS A 196 -12.30 14.18 1.10
CA HIS A 196 -13.51 13.81 0.39
C HIS A 196 -14.31 15.01 -0.14
N ALA A 197 -13.97 16.25 0.22
CA ALA A 197 -14.76 17.43 -0.12
C ALA A 197 -14.77 17.73 -1.64
N ARG A 198 -13.63 17.61 -2.34
CA ARG A 198 -13.46 17.79 -3.80
C ARG A 198 -12.16 17.16 -4.25
N SER A 199 -12.06 16.75 -5.52
CA SER A 199 -10.82 16.26 -6.12
C SER A 199 -10.14 15.17 -5.29
N LEU A 200 -10.92 14.19 -4.82
CA LEU A 200 -10.43 13.13 -3.95
C LEU A 200 -9.31 12.33 -4.62
N GLU A 201 -9.50 11.98 -5.89
CA GLU A 201 -8.58 11.13 -6.64
C GLU A 201 -7.26 11.84 -6.92
N GLU A 202 -7.31 13.13 -7.28
CA GLU A 202 -6.13 13.97 -7.50
C GLU A 202 -5.35 14.19 -6.19
N LYS A 203 -6.05 14.42 -5.08
CA LYS A 203 -5.41 14.56 -3.75
C LYS A 203 -4.73 13.27 -3.29
N ILE A 204 -5.31 12.11 -3.63
CA ILE A 204 -4.67 10.81 -3.36
C ILE A 204 -3.34 10.73 -4.13
N ALA A 205 -3.31 11.13 -5.39
CA ALA A 205 -2.08 11.15 -6.17
C ALA A 205 -1.07 12.15 -5.59
N ASP A 206 -1.48 13.40 -5.29
CA ASP A 206 -0.62 14.43 -4.69
C ASP A 206 0.00 13.98 -3.34
N LEU A 207 -0.75 13.20 -2.53
CA LEU A 207 -0.23 12.64 -1.28
C LEU A 207 0.96 11.70 -1.51
N ASN A 208 0.98 11.03 -2.64
CA ASN A 208 2.07 10.10 -2.98
C ASN A 208 3.39 10.83 -3.36
N LEU A 209 3.41 12.15 -3.48
CA LEU A 209 4.64 12.95 -3.58
C LEU A 209 5.48 12.93 -2.28
N VAL A 210 4.88 12.55 -1.15
CA VAL A 210 5.55 12.49 0.16
C VAL A 210 5.50 11.11 0.81
N VAL A 211 5.12 10.07 0.05
CA VAL A 211 5.11 8.68 0.51
C VAL A 211 5.80 7.80 -0.54
N HIS A 212 6.93 7.19 -0.19
CA HIS A 212 7.82 6.50 -1.12
C HIS A 212 8.06 5.04 -0.68
N PRO A 213 7.17 4.09 -1.01
CA PRO A 213 7.40 2.67 -0.71
C PRO A 213 8.56 2.11 -1.53
N ASP A 214 9.43 1.33 -0.86
CA ASP A 214 10.49 0.55 -1.50
C ASP A 214 9.95 -0.75 -2.11
N LEU A 215 8.89 -1.31 -1.50
CA LEU A 215 8.21 -2.53 -1.96
C LEU A 215 6.73 -2.46 -1.61
N ILE A 216 5.91 -2.92 -2.55
CA ILE A 216 4.47 -3.06 -2.40
C ILE A 216 4.11 -4.52 -2.63
N ILE A 217 3.37 -5.10 -1.69
CA ILE A 217 2.83 -6.47 -1.80
C ILE A 217 1.32 -6.36 -1.66
N MET A 218 0.58 -6.88 -2.63
CA MET A 218 -0.89 -6.82 -2.65
C MET A 218 -1.50 -8.19 -2.44
N ASP A 219 -2.34 -8.30 -1.41
CA ASP A 219 -3.18 -9.47 -1.21
C ASP A 219 -4.41 -9.42 -2.13
N GLY A 220 -4.31 -10.10 -3.25
CA GLY A 220 -5.38 -10.30 -4.22
C GLY A 220 -6.04 -11.68 -4.10
N ARG A 221 -5.89 -12.40 -3.00
CA ARG A 221 -6.61 -13.67 -2.78
C ARG A 221 -8.11 -13.46 -2.73
N LYS A 222 -8.54 -12.29 -2.26
CA LYS A 222 -9.91 -11.78 -2.28
C LYS A 222 -9.91 -10.36 -2.81
N CYS A 223 -10.98 -9.96 -3.51
CA CYS A 223 -11.19 -8.59 -3.91
C CYS A 223 -12.65 -8.19 -3.80
N PHE A 224 -12.93 -6.88 -3.65
CA PHE A 224 -14.24 -6.33 -3.96
C PHE A 224 -14.24 -5.84 -5.40
N ILE A 225 -15.22 -6.28 -6.18
CA ILE A 225 -15.37 -5.88 -7.58
C ILE A 225 -16.37 -4.73 -7.76
N SER A 226 -17.20 -4.47 -6.75
CA SER A 226 -18.12 -3.35 -6.65
C SER A 226 -18.34 -2.98 -5.19
N GLY A 227 -18.82 -1.74 -4.90
CA GLY A 227 -18.96 -1.23 -3.53
C GLY A 227 -17.61 -0.83 -2.93
N GLY A 228 -17.30 -1.30 -1.72
CA GLY A 228 -16.09 -0.93 -0.97
C GLY A 228 -16.16 0.47 -0.33
N PRO A 229 -15.25 0.81 0.58
CA PRO A 229 -14.04 0.05 0.95
C PRO A 229 -14.24 -1.00 2.05
N ALA A 230 -15.31 -0.91 2.87
CA ALA A 230 -15.56 -1.78 4.02
C ALA A 230 -16.26 -3.08 3.63
N CYS A 231 -17.27 -2.97 2.77
CA CYS A 231 -18.02 -4.09 2.23
C CYS A 231 -18.30 -3.90 0.74
N GLY A 232 -18.41 -5.00 -0.01
CA GLY A 232 -18.65 -4.98 -1.44
C GLY A 232 -18.91 -6.38 -1.99
N GLU A 233 -19.11 -6.48 -3.30
CA GLU A 233 -19.26 -7.76 -3.97
C GLU A 233 -17.92 -8.50 -4.01
N LEU A 234 -17.84 -9.60 -3.28
CA LEU A 234 -16.62 -10.37 -3.08
C LEU A 234 -16.35 -11.32 -4.25
N ARG A 235 -15.11 -11.31 -4.72
CA ARG A 235 -14.54 -12.33 -5.65
C ARG A 235 -13.20 -12.82 -5.12
N LYS A 236 -12.73 -13.92 -5.69
CA LYS A 236 -11.47 -14.58 -5.31
C LYS A 236 -10.57 -14.71 -6.54
N PRO A 237 -9.80 -13.68 -6.89
CA PRO A 237 -8.77 -13.81 -7.93
C PRO A 237 -7.70 -14.83 -7.57
N ASN A 238 -7.50 -15.11 -6.26
CA ASN A 238 -6.51 -16.06 -5.75
C ASN A 238 -5.09 -15.72 -6.26
N VAL A 239 -4.69 -14.48 -6.12
CA VAL A 239 -3.40 -13.98 -6.63
C VAL A 239 -2.70 -13.13 -5.58
N ILE A 240 -1.37 -13.15 -5.60
CA ILE A 240 -0.49 -12.22 -4.89
C ILE A 240 0.25 -11.41 -5.95
N LEU A 241 0.29 -10.09 -5.81
CA LEU A 241 1.09 -9.21 -6.65
C LEU A 241 2.20 -8.57 -5.80
N ALA A 242 3.36 -8.30 -6.44
CA ALA A 242 4.39 -7.45 -5.85
C ALA A 242 5.01 -6.54 -6.92
N SER A 243 5.45 -5.35 -6.50
CA SER A 243 6.16 -4.38 -7.35
C SER A 243 6.82 -3.29 -6.48
N GLY A 244 7.77 -2.57 -7.05
CA GLY A 244 8.25 -1.29 -6.51
C GLY A 244 7.54 -0.08 -7.10
N ASP A 245 6.57 -0.28 -8.00
CA ASP A 245 5.87 0.80 -8.71
C ASP A 245 4.38 0.76 -8.41
N ARG A 246 3.85 1.89 -7.92
CA ARG A 246 2.45 2.02 -7.51
C ARG A 246 1.49 2.06 -8.69
N ILE A 247 1.91 2.71 -9.79
CA ILE A 247 1.05 2.87 -10.98
C ILE A 247 0.91 1.52 -11.68
N ALA A 248 2.02 0.85 -11.96
CA ALA A 248 2.00 -0.48 -12.57
C ALA A 248 1.22 -1.50 -11.73
N MET A 249 1.40 -1.46 -10.39
CA MET A 249 0.67 -2.30 -9.43
C MET A 249 -0.85 -2.06 -9.52
N ASP A 250 -1.27 -0.80 -9.48
CA ASP A 250 -2.69 -0.45 -9.47
C ASP A 250 -3.34 -0.72 -10.83
N VAL A 251 -2.65 -0.47 -11.93
CA VAL A 251 -3.11 -0.82 -13.29
C VAL A 251 -3.34 -2.33 -13.42
N GLU A 252 -2.40 -3.18 -12.96
CA GLU A 252 -2.60 -4.64 -13.00
C GLU A 252 -3.73 -5.11 -12.08
N ALA A 253 -3.87 -4.51 -10.91
CA ALA A 253 -4.98 -4.83 -10.00
C ALA A 253 -6.34 -4.44 -10.58
N ILE A 254 -6.45 -3.29 -11.27
CA ILE A 254 -7.67 -2.86 -11.97
C ILE A 254 -8.02 -3.87 -13.07
N LYS A 255 -7.06 -4.29 -13.91
CA LYS A 255 -7.27 -5.32 -14.96
C LYS A 255 -7.79 -6.64 -14.38
N ILE A 256 -7.33 -7.03 -13.19
CA ILE A 256 -7.83 -8.25 -12.51
C ILE A 256 -9.27 -8.06 -12.05
N ILE A 257 -9.61 -6.90 -11.48
CA ILE A 257 -10.97 -6.61 -11.00
C ILE A 257 -11.95 -6.55 -12.17
N GLU A 258 -11.62 -5.86 -13.25
CA GLU A 258 -12.51 -5.65 -14.41
C GLU A 258 -12.83 -6.92 -15.19
N ASN A 259 -11.99 -7.96 -15.08
CA ASN A 259 -12.26 -9.26 -15.70
C ASN A 259 -13.45 -10.02 -15.08
N PHE A 260 -13.95 -9.60 -13.92
CA PHE A 260 -15.13 -10.21 -13.33
C PHE A 260 -16.40 -9.58 -13.89
N GLN A 261 -17.39 -10.42 -14.19
CA GLN A 261 -18.72 -9.94 -14.56
C GLN A 261 -19.29 -9.05 -13.44
N SER A 262 -19.93 -7.95 -13.81
CA SER A 262 -20.52 -6.97 -12.88
C SER A 262 -19.49 -6.13 -12.09
N ALA A 263 -18.22 -6.12 -12.48
CA ALA A 263 -17.26 -5.21 -11.89
C ALA A 263 -17.67 -3.74 -12.12
N SER A 264 -17.49 -2.91 -11.08
CA SER A 264 -17.76 -1.47 -11.19
C SER A 264 -16.65 -0.68 -11.89
N LEU A 265 -15.49 -1.32 -12.09
CA LEU A 265 -14.41 -0.79 -12.91
C LEU A 265 -14.55 -1.38 -14.32
N SER A 266 -14.65 -0.52 -15.33
CA SER A 266 -14.91 -0.95 -16.72
C SER A 266 -14.28 -0.01 -17.76
N ALA A 267 -13.49 0.97 -17.32
CA ALA A 267 -12.77 1.90 -18.17
C ALA A 267 -11.30 1.49 -18.26
N ASP A 268 -10.63 1.91 -19.34
CA ASP A 268 -9.17 1.74 -19.44
C ASP A 268 -8.48 2.16 -18.13
N PRO A 269 -7.67 1.29 -17.50
CA PRO A 269 -7.00 1.58 -16.24
C PRO A 269 -6.23 2.91 -16.21
N TRP A 270 -5.63 3.29 -17.34
CA TRP A 270 -4.88 4.53 -17.49
C TRP A 270 -5.78 5.79 -17.52
N SER A 271 -7.08 5.63 -17.77
CA SER A 271 -8.04 6.74 -17.81
C SER A 271 -8.54 7.19 -16.43
N TYR A 272 -8.37 6.37 -15.39
CA TYR A 272 -8.79 6.73 -14.03
C TYR A 272 -8.00 7.91 -13.49
N THR A 273 -8.68 8.85 -12.86
CA THR A 273 -8.09 10.11 -12.39
C THR A 273 -6.92 9.90 -11.43
N GLN A 274 -7.00 8.92 -10.52
CA GLN A 274 -5.88 8.60 -9.62
C GLN A 274 -4.61 8.19 -10.41
N ILE A 275 -4.78 7.34 -11.44
CA ILE A 275 -3.65 6.85 -12.27
C ILE A 275 -3.11 8.00 -13.12
N ARG A 276 -3.99 8.68 -13.88
CA ARG A 276 -3.59 9.79 -14.74
C ARG A 276 -2.84 10.88 -13.97
N ARG A 277 -3.38 11.28 -12.80
CA ARG A 277 -2.70 12.29 -11.97
C ARG A 277 -1.36 11.79 -11.41
N ALA A 278 -1.25 10.53 -11.05
CA ALA A 278 0.01 9.94 -10.60
C ALA A 278 1.06 9.92 -11.73
N VAL A 279 0.65 9.66 -12.97
CA VAL A 279 1.51 9.78 -14.17
C VAL A 279 1.95 11.23 -14.39
N GLU A 280 1.05 12.20 -14.34
CA GLU A 280 1.36 13.64 -14.44
C GLU A 280 2.38 14.11 -13.38
N LEU A 281 2.41 13.45 -12.23
CA LEU A 281 3.32 13.75 -11.11
C LEU A 281 4.63 12.92 -11.17
N GLU A 282 4.84 12.13 -12.22
CA GLU A 282 6.01 11.27 -12.41
C GLU A 282 6.28 10.31 -11.23
N ILE A 283 5.20 9.80 -10.58
CA ILE A 283 5.30 8.95 -9.38
C ILE A 283 5.78 7.53 -9.72
N GLY A 284 5.61 7.09 -10.96
CA GLY A 284 5.97 5.76 -11.43
C GLY A 284 6.01 5.69 -12.95
N VAL A 285 5.64 4.53 -13.51
CA VAL A 285 5.57 4.34 -14.97
C VAL A 285 4.51 5.25 -15.61
N GLU A 286 4.76 5.67 -16.85
CA GLU A 286 3.88 6.57 -17.60
C GLU A 286 2.86 5.81 -18.49
N ASN A 287 3.21 4.59 -18.89
CA ASN A 287 2.39 3.79 -19.80
C ASN A 287 2.67 2.30 -19.68
N GLY A 288 1.90 1.48 -20.42
CA GLY A 288 1.97 0.02 -20.39
C GLY A 288 3.23 -0.59 -21.01
N GLU A 289 4.02 0.18 -21.75
CA GLU A 289 5.26 -0.31 -22.36
C GLU A 289 6.43 -0.28 -21.37
N GLU A 290 6.32 0.49 -20.28
CA GLU A 290 7.36 0.70 -19.28
C GLU A 290 7.41 -0.35 -18.17
N TYR A 291 6.47 -1.28 -18.16
CA TYR A 291 6.51 -2.38 -17.19
C TYR A 291 6.28 -3.76 -17.85
N GLU A 292 6.68 -4.80 -17.15
CA GLU A 292 6.52 -6.21 -17.54
C GLU A 292 5.87 -7.00 -16.39
N VAL A 293 4.86 -7.81 -16.71
CA VAL A 293 4.25 -8.73 -15.73
C VAL A 293 4.99 -10.06 -15.78
N VAL A 294 5.53 -10.48 -14.62
CA VAL A 294 6.22 -11.78 -14.45
C VAL A 294 5.30 -12.72 -13.68
N ASN A 295 4.93 -13.82 -14.32
CA ASN A 295 4.04 -14.82 -13.74
C ASN A 295 4.84 -15.94 -13.07
N GLY A 296 4.32 -16.42 -11.89
CA GLY A 296 4.95 -17.48 -11.11
C GLY A 296 4.07 -18.71 -10.87
#